data_57155943a9a19b80c6cabdc78101b65e
#
_entry.id   57155943a9a19b80c6cabdc78101b65e
#
_cell.length_a   1.000
_cell.length_b   1.000
_cell.length_c   1.000
_cell.angle_alpha   90.00
_cell.angle_beta   90.00
_cell.angle_gamma   90.00
#
_symmetry.space_group_name_H-M   'P 1'
#
loop_
_entity.id
_entity.type
_entity.pdbx_description
1 polymer ?
#
loop_
_entity_poly.entity_id
_entity_poly.type
_entity_poly.pdbx_seq_one_letter_code
_entity_poly.pdbx_strand_id
1 'polypeptide(L)'
;MYADTELVNALFPESQTRRLDYRSWIHLNPGDRVIVKQHACPPECGTVDDIAEDASYFWVWLDGHSRTLISHGDGTTIHKMLA
;
A
#
# COMPACT_ATOMS: atom_id res chain seq x y z
N MET A 1 11.42 -18.37 1.65
CA MET A 1 11.14 -16.92 1.50
C MET A 1 9.68 -16.64 1.83
N TYR A 2 9.43 -15.61 2.58
CA TYR A 2 8.06 -15.26 2.96
C TYR A 2 7.42 -14.41 1.87
N ALA A 3 6.13 -14.64 1.63
CA ALA A 3 5.35 -13.74 0.80
C ALA A 3 5.18 -12.39 1.53
N ASP A 4 5.06 -11.30 0.77
CA ASP A 4 4.86 -9.96 1.35
C ASP A 4 3.63 -9.92 2.25
N THR A 5 2.57 -10.65 1.89
CA THR A 5 1.35 -10.71 2.69
C THR A 5 1.61 -11.33 4.06
N GLU A 6 2.44 -12.38 4.14
CA GLU A 6 2.78 -12.98 5.42
C GLU A 6 3.55 -12.02 6.31
N LEU A 7 4.47 -11.25 5.73
CA LEU A 7 5.23 -10.25 6.47
C LEU A 7 4.32 -9.15 7.00
N VAL A 8 3.38 -8.68 6.18
CA VAL A 8 2.41 -7.67 6.62
C VAL A 8 1.54 -8.23 7.74
N ASN A 9 1.04 -9.44 7.62
CA ASN A 9 0.18 -10.05 8.64
C ASN A 9 0.92 -10.28 9.97
N ALA A 10 2.23 -10.43 9.93
CA ALA A 10 3.03 -10.53 11.16
C ALA A 10 3.04 -9.22 11.95
N LEU A 11 2.92 -8.08 11.26
CA LEU A 11 2.97 -6.76 11.86
C LEU A 11 1.58 -6.13 12.03
N PHE A 12 0.63 -6.51 11.18
CA PHE A 12 -0.72 -5.94 11.16
C PHE A 12 -1.73 -7.08 11.06
N PRO A 13 -2.70 -7.16 12.00
CA PRO A 13 -3.68 -8.25 11.98
C PRO A 13 -4.45 -8.30 10.68
N GLU A 14 -4.61 -9.50 10.13
CA GLU A 14 -5.33 -9.74 8.87
C GLU A 14 -6.76 -9.21 8.91
N SER A 15 -7.40 -9.26 10.08
CA SER A 15 -8.76 -8.75 10.26
C SER A 15 -8.86 -7.23 10.09
N GLN A 16 -7.73 -6.51 10.13
CA GLN A 16 -7.68 -5.05 10.03
C GLN A 16 -7.14 -4.57 8.70
N THR A 17 -6.73 -5.47 7.81
CA THR A 17 -6.14 -5.10 6.53
C THR A 17 -6.70 -5.97 5.41
N ARG A 18 -6.65 -5.44 4.19
CA ARG A 18 -7.02 -6.17 3.00
C ARG A 18 -5.97 -5.92 1.93
N ARG A 19 -5.38 -6.98 1.39
CA ARG A 19 -4.46 -6.87 0.28
C ARG A 19 -5.22 -6.42 -0.97
N LEU A 20 -4.65 -5.45 -1.69
CA LEU A 20 -5.19 -4.98 -2.95
C LEU A 20 -4.27 -5.41 -4.08
N ASP A 21 -4.83 -6.06 -5.10
CA ASP A 21 -4.11 -6.22 -6.35
C ASP A 21 -4.21 -4.89 -7.13
N TYR A 22 -3.43 -4.75 -8.21
CA TYR A 22 -3.40 -3.48 -8.95
C TYR A 22 -4.77 -3.10 -9.56
N ARG A 23 -5.63 -4.09 -9.81
CA ARG A 23 -6.98 -3.82 -10.34
C ARG A 23 -7.86 -3.15 -9.30
N SER A 24 -7.58 -3.39 -8.03
CA SER A 24 -8.34 -2.79 -6.94
C SER A 24 -7.83 -1.41 -6.54
N TRP A 25 -6.71 -0.95 -7.09
CA TRP A 25 -6.18 0.38 -6.79
C TRP A 25 -7.14 1.48 -7.22
N ILE A 26 -7.97 1.23 -8.23
CA ILE A 26 -9.00 2.17 -8.68
C ILE A 26 -9.99 2.53 -7.56
N HIS A 27 -10.07 1.70 -6.53
CA HIS A 27 -10.94 1.94 -5.37
C HIS A 27 -10.26 2.70 -4.23
N LEU A 28 -8.98 3.03 -4.38
CA LEU A 28 -8.29 3.86 -3.41
C LEU A 28 -8.72 5.32 -3.59
N ASN A 29 -8.82 6.03 -2.47
CA ASN A 29 -9.16 7.45 -2.47
C ASN A 29 -8.12 8.23 -1.67
N PRO A 30 -7.89 9.51 -2.01
CA PRO A 30 -7.05 10.36 -1.16
C PRO A 30 -7.55 10.34 0.28
N GLY A 31 -6.62 10.19 1.21
CA GLY A 31 -6.94 10.07 2.63
C GLY A 31 -7.02 8.64 3.14
N ASP A 32 -7.08 7.64 2.26
CA ASP A 32 -7.09 6.24 2.69
C ASP A 32 -5.77 5.88 3.35
N ARG A 33 -5.86 5.11 4.44
CA ARG A 33 -4.68 4.57 5.11
C ARG A 33 -4.31 3.24 4.47
N VAL A 34 -3.04 3.09 4.12
CA VAL A 34 -2.52 1.89 3.46
C VAL A 34 -1.23 1.44 4.12
N ILE A 35 -0.90 0.18 3.88
CA ILE A 35 0.40 -0.40 4.23
C ILE A 35 1.11 -0.69 2.92
N VAL A 36 2.30 -0.14 2.76
CA VAL A 36 3.10 -0.25 1.55
C VAL A 36 4.29 -1.15 1.83
N LYS A 37 4.41 -2.25 1.10
CA LYS A 37 5.56 -3.14 1.17
C LYS A 37 6.32 -3.06 -0.14
N GLN A 38 7.43 -2.33 -0.13
CA GLN A 38 8.32 -2.22 -1.28
C GLN A 38 9.38 -3.33 -1.24
N HIS A 39 9.95 -3.63 -2.41
CA HIS A 39 10.99 -4.65 -2.50
C HIS A 39 12.16 -4.31 -1.56
N ALA A 40 12.59 -5.31 -0.80
CA ALA A 40 13.72 -5.20 0.13
C ALA A 40 13.52 -4.18 1.26
N CYS A 41 12.28 -3.73 1.49
CA CYS A 41 11.96 -2.79 2.56
C CYS A 41 10.92 -3.41 3.50
N PRO A 42 10.92 -3.04 4.79
CA PRO A 42 9.86 -3.47 5.69
C PRO A 42 8.53 -2.79 5.32
N PRO A 43 7.38 -3.36 5.70
CA PRO A 43 6.10 -2.71 5.49
C PRO A 43 6.03 -1.37 6.23
N GLU A 44 5.45 -0.37 5.59
CA GLU A 44 5.27 0.96 6.17
C GLU A 44 3.84 1.44 5.98
N CYS A 45 3.32 2.14 6.97
CA CYS A 45 2.02 2.76 6.87
C CYS A 45 2.13 4.11 6.16
N GLY A 46 1.08 4.47 5.44
CA GLY A 46 1.02 5.75 4.78
C GLY A 46 -0.40 6.19 4.51
N THR A 47 -0.54 7.40 4.01
CA THR A 47 -1.82 7.97 3.62
C THR A 47 -1.79 8.31 2.14
N VAL A 48 -2.77 7.82 1.39
CA VAL A 48 -2.87 8.12 -0.03
C VAL A 48 -3.07 9.62 -0.21
N ASP A 49 -2.26 10.22 -1.09
CA ASP A 49 -2.34 11.66 -1.37
C ASP A 49 -3.09 11.94 -2.67
N ASP A 50 -2.65 11.30 -3.76
CA ASP A 50 -3.25 11.54 -5.07
C ASP A 50 -3.14 10.26 -5.90
N ILE A 51 -4.10 10.03 -6.79
CA ILE A 51 -4.19 8.83 -7.61
C ILE A 51 -4.37 9.24 -9.06
N ALA A 52 -3.64 8.59 -9.98
CA ALA A 52 -3.84 8.78 -11.40
C ALA A 52 -5.26 8.35 -11.81
N GLU A 53 -5.80 8.98 -12.85
CA GLU A 53 -7.15 8.67 -13.34
C GLU A 53 -7.36 7.20 -13.63
N ASP A 54 -6.36 6.55 -14.22
CA ASP A 54 -6.42 5.13 -14.57
C ASP A 54 -5.91 4.22 -13.46
N ALA A 55 -5.58 4.79 -12.30
CA ALA A 55 -5.05 4.07 -11.14
C ALA A 55 -3.75 3.30 -11.43
N SER A 56 -2.99 3.71 -12.46
CA SER A 56 -1.72 3.06 -12.78
C SER A 56 -0.62 3.43 -11.80
N TYR A 57 -0.78 4.53 -11.09
CA TYR A 57 0.14 4.96 -10.02
C TYR A 57 -0.62 5.82 -9.02
N PHE A 58 -0.03 5.98 -7.83
CA PHE A 58 -0.54 6.93 -6.85
C PHE A 58 0.61 7.43 -5.97
N TRP A 59 0.37 8.58 -5.36
CA TRP A 59 1.28 9.18 -4.40
C TRP A 59 0.80 8.86 -2.99
N VAL A 60 1.73 8.55 -2.12
CA VAL A 60 1.43 8.23 -0.73
C VAL A 60 2.41 8.98 0.18
N TRP A 61 1.90 9.51 1.29
CA TRP A 61 2.73 10.03 2.37
C TRP A 61 3.01 8.89 3.33
N LEU A 62 4.23 8.37 3.29
CA LEU A 62 4.64 7.34 4.24
C LEU A 62 4.91 7.98 5.59
N ASP A 63 4.41 7.36 6.66
CA ASP A 63 4.60 7.88 8.01
C ASP A 63 6.10 7.92 8.34
N GLY A 64 6.59 9.09 8.76
CA GLY A 64 7.99 9.28 9.05
C GLY A 64 8.90 9.44 7.83
N HIS A 65 8.33 9.44 6.63
CA HIS A 65 9.08 9.59 5.38
C HIS A 65 8.44 10.66 4.50
N SER A 66 9.03 10.87 3.33
CA SER A 66 8.51 11.83 2.38
C SER A 66 7.44 11.20 1.48
N ARG A 67 6.86 12.03 0.63
CA ARG A 67 5.89 11.63 -0.38
C ARG A 67 6.56 10.68 -1.37
N THR A 68 5.94 9.54 -1.64
CA THR A 68 6.50 8.47 -2.46
C THR A 68 5.54 8.09 -3.58
N LEU A 69 6.06 7.90 -4.78
CA LEU A 69 5.29 7.42 -5.92
C LEU A 69 5.27 5.89 -5.92
N ILE A 70 4.08 5.33 -6.02
CA ILE A 70 3.87 3.89 -6.12
C ILE A 70 3.24 3.59 -7.49
N SER A 71 3.87 2.71 -8.26
CA SER A 71 3.38 2.29 -9.58
C SER A 71 3.13 0.79 -9.57
N HIS A 72 2.05 0.33 -10.21
CA HIS A 72 1.88 -1.11 -10.37
C HIS A 72 2.98 -1.64 -11.29
N GLY A 73 3.41 -2.86 -11.06
CA GLY A 73 4.51 -3.44 -11.83
C GLY A 73 5.90 -3.19 -11.26
N ASP A 74 6.01 -2.40 -10.18
CA ASP A 74 7.30 -2.15 -9.52
C ASP A 74 7.59 -3.14 -8.37
N GLY A 75 6.71 -4.12 -8.18
CA GLY A 75 6.87 -5.13 -7.14
C GLY A 75 6.32 -4.72 -5.78
N THR A 76 5.69 -3.56 -5.69
CA THR A 76 5.13 -3.07 -4.44
C THR A 76 3.81 -3.76 -4.13
N THR A 77 3.63 -4.18 -2.89
CA THR A 77 2.37 -4.75 -2.40
C THR A 77 1.66 -3.72 -1.53
N ILE A 78 0.36 -3.57 -1.75
CA ILE A 78 -0.47 -2.60 -1.02
C ILE A 78 -1.53 -3.35 -0.23
N HIS A 79 -1.70 -2.95 1.04
CA HIS A 79 -2.80 -3.40 1.89
C HIS A 79 -3.56 -2.17 2.35
N LYS A 80 -4.88 -2.20 2.21
CA LYS A 80 -5.74 -1.13 2.72
C LYS A 80 -6.11 -1.43 4.16
N MET A 81 -6.05 -0.43 5.02
CA MET A 81 -6.48 -0.55 6.40
C MET A 81 -8.00 -0.43 6.45
N LEU A 82 -8.65 -1.37 7.13
CA LEU A 82 -10.11 -1.51 7.14
C LEU A 82 -10.80 -0.79 8.30
N ALA A 83 -10.06 -0.17 9.16
CA ALA A 83 -10.64 0.49 10.32
C ALA A 83 -11.22 1.86 9.98
#